data_ba18638713f3f98d1453dfe4db4f01e2
#
_entry.id   ba18638713f3f98d1453dfe4db4f01e2
#
_cell.length_a   1.000
_cell.length_b   1.000
_cell.length_c   1.000
_cell.angle_alpha   90.00
_cell.angle_beta   90.00
_cell.angle_gamma   90.00
#
_symmetry.space_group_name_H-M   'P 1'
#
loop_
_entity.id
_entity.type
_entity.pdbx_description
1 polymer ?
#
loop_
_entity_poly.entity_id
_entity_poly.type
_entity_poly.pdbx_seq_one_letter_code
_entity_poly.pdbx_strand_id
1 'polypeptide(L)'
;MIGFSVFLCKEKIAIIKRKREKGHVDLSGSTFEGKKKTENGTKRLIFTAVSILLEIVFLLFLFTKVSEYATIIDWATRIVAIFLVLGLYSMDKTSSMKMPWIILMLAFPILGVSLYLLVGLNGSTKKMRARYEEIDKKLLPYLPDNRQILEWMKKESPQAGAIASYLTNYSCYPVYQNTDVTYYDEAIKGLDAQLEDLSKAEKFIFMEYHAIEDEEAWQRIQTVLEDRVKAGVEVRIFYDDMGSIWFVNMDFATKLKSLGIKCRVFNPILPGLNMFLNNRDHRKITVIDGKVAYTGGYNLANEYFNITHPYGIWKDTGIRMEGDAVKSMTVAFLEMWNAAGNVKSKELVPEKYVIDYAYRAKQRGYIQPYADSPLDGEQVGEEVYISMANKAEKYCWFITPYLIITDEMTHALTLAAKRGVDVRIITPGIPDKKMVYSVTRSFYHNLVKHGVRIYEWTPGFCHAKMSVADDKMATCGTINLDYRSLYHHFENGCFLADCDAVLEIRDDLIRTMGESREVTEQYKEGRSAGLRLGQLILRLFAELL
;
A
#
# COMPACT_ATOMS: atom_id res chain seq x y z
N MET A 1 0.99 -56.32 -3.40
CA MET A 1 1.40 -54.91 -3.26
C MET A 1 0.37 -53.85 -3.76
N ILE A 2 -0.78 -54.26 -4.31
CA ILE A 2 -1.83 -53.32 -4.81
C ILE A 2 -2.85 -52.95 -3.72
N GLY A 3 -2.95 -53.73 -2.63
CA GLY A 3 -3.93 -53.47 -1.56
C GLY A 3 -3.53 -52.35 -0.57
N PHE A 4 -2.24 -52.06 -0.39
CA PHE A 4 -1.74 -51.08 0.57
C PHE A 4 -1.83 -49.62 0.04
N SER A 5 -1.74 -49.43 -1.28
CA SER A 5 -1.85 -48.10 -1.94
C SER A 5 -3.27 -47.59 -1.94
N VAL A 6 -4.29 -48.45 -2.01
CA VAL A 6 -5.72 -48.07 -2.01
C VAL A 6 -6.18 -47.71 -0.59
N PHE A 7 -5.60 -48.29 0.45
CA PHE A 7 -5.92 -47.97 1.85
C PHE A 7 -5.40 -46.58 2.24
N LEU A 8 -4.17 -46.22 1.85
CA LEU A 8 -3.58 -44.91 2.08
C LEU A 8 -4.30 -43.77 1.29
N CYS A 9 -4.82 -44.10 0.11
CA CYS A 9 -5.60 -43.14 -0.67
C CYS A 9 -6.99 -42.90 -0.05
N LYS A 10 -7.63 -43.92 0.53
CA LYS A 10 -8.90 -43.80 1.25
C LYS A 10 -8.77 -43.02 2.56
N GLU A 11 -7.68 -43.22 3.33
CA GLU A 11 -7.43 -42.40 4.53
C GLU A 11 -7.13 -40.94 4.20
N LYS A 12 -6.34 -40.63 3.17
CA LYS A 12 -6.12 -39.25 2.72
C LYS A 12 -7.42 -38.58 2.27
N ILE A 13 -8.28 -39.29 1.55
CA ILE A 13 -9.60 -38.78 1.12
C ILE A 13 -10.53 -38.59 2.32
N ALA A 14 -10.46 -39.45 3.35
CA ALA A 14 -11.25 -39.30 4.56
C ALA A 14 -10.76 -38.12 5.43
N ILE A 15 -9.44 -37.87 5.46
CA ILE A 15 -8.85 -36.69 6.14
C ILE A 15 -9.23 -35.40 5.41
N ILE A 16 -9.21 -35.40 4.09
CA ILE A 16 -9.66 -34.26 3.26
C ILE A 16 -11.17 -34.01 3.42
N LYS A 17 -12.00 -35.07 3.45
CA LYS A 17 -13.43 -34.93 3.73
C LYS A 17 -13.69 -34.43 5.16
N ARG A 18 -12.99 -34.94 6.19
CA ARG A 18 -13.11 -34.43 7.57
C ARG A 18 -12.66 -32.96 7.72
N LYS A 19 -11.65 -32.52 6.94
CA LYS A 19 -11.28 -31.09 6.88
C LYS A 19 -12.35 -30.25 6.17
N ARG A 20 -13.04 -30.79 5.13
CA ARG A 20 -14.15 -30.12 4.45
C ARG A 20 -15.41 -30.03 5.31
N GLU A 21 -15.71 -31.04 6.11
CA GLU A 21 -16.90 -31.04 6.99
C GLU A 21 -16.75 -30.14 8.23
N LYS A 22 -15.53 -29.77 8.63
CA LYS A 22 -15.28 -28.75 9.67
C LYS A 22 -15.40 -27.32 9.15
N GLY A 23 -15.62 -27.12 7.87
CA GLY A 23 -15.90 -25.83 7.22
C GLY A 23 -17.39 -25.46 7.21
N HIS A 24 -18.15 -25.80 8.25
CA HIS A 24 -19.50 -25.26 8.39
C HIS A 24 -19.44 -23.74 8.54
N VAL A 25 -20.03 -23.07 7.56
CA VAL A 25 -20.33 -21.63 7.61
C VAL A 25 -21.19 -21.39 8.84
N ASP A 26 -20.60 -20.81 9.85
CA ASP A 26 -21.36 -20.28 10.99
C ASP A 26 -22.13 -19.06 10.49
N LEU A 27 -23.45 -19.18 10.42
CA LEU A 27 -24.38 -18.14 9.98
C LEU A 27 -24.35 -16.87 10.87
N SER A 28 -23.43 -16.81 11.88
CA SER A 28 -23.23 -15.67 12.77
C SER A 28 -22.53 -14.47 12.13
N GLY A 29 -22.14 -14.52 10.86
CA GLY A 29 -21.52 -13.38 10.15
C GLY A 29 -20.08 -13.06 10.56
N SER A 30 -19.40 -13.95 11.29
CA SER A 30 -17.95 -13.82 11.51
C SER A 30 -17.23 -14.18 10.22
N THR A 31 -16.48 -13.24 9.67
CA THR A 31 -15.64 -13.47 8.51
C THR A 31 -14.60 -14.57 8.81
N PHE A 32 -14.25 -15.36 7.81
CA PHE A 32 -13.24 -16.43 7.91
C PHE A 32 -11.91 -15.93 8.49
N GLU A 33 -11.55 -14.69 8.19
CA GLU A 33 -10.44 -13.92 8.76
C GLU A 33 -10.48 -13.82 10.30
N GLY A 34 -11.67 -13.70 10.90
CA GLY A 34 -11.84 -13.66 12.36
C GLY A 34 -11.45 -14.95 13.08
N LYS A 35 -11.50 -16.10 12.40
CA LYS A 35 -11.17 -17.42 12.98
C LYS A 35 -9.68 -17.78 12.91
N LYS A 36 -8.91 -17.12 12.04
CA LYS A 36 -7.48 -17.39 11.83
C LYS A 36 -6.53 -16.44 12.55
N LYS A 37 -7.05 -15.46 13.29
CA LYS A 37 -6.23 -14.48 14.02
C LYS A 37 -5.36 -15.20 15.07
N THR A 38 -4.06 -14.92 15.05
CA THR A 38 -3.16 -15.49 16.06
C THR A 38 -3.54 -14.97 17.44
N GLU A 39 -3.57 -15.85 18.43
CA GLU A 39 -3.90 -15.49 19.83
C GLU A 39 -2.95 -14.41 20.36
N ASN A 40 -1.68 -14.47 19.98
CA ASN A 40 -0.65 -13.49 20.36
C ASN A 40 -0.87 -12.12 19.72
N GLY A 41 -1.28 -12.03 18.47
CA GLY A 41 -1.63 -10.79 17.82
C GLY A 41 -2.81 -10.08 18.50
N THR A 42 -3.86 -10.85 18.83
CA THR A 42 -5.02 -10.35 19.59
C THR A 42 -4.58 -9.81 20.96
N LYS A 43 -3.77 -10.56 21.72
CA LYS A 43 -3.27 -10.14 23.04
C LYS A 43 -2.45 -8.84 22.94
N ARG A 44 -1.57 -8.72 21.94
CA ARG A 44 -0.76 -7.51 21.71
C ARG A 44 -1.62 -6.29 21.44
N LEU A 45 -2.60 -6.39 20.55
CA LEU A 45 -3.52 -5.28 20.23
C LEU A 45 -4.39 -4.89 21.41
N ILE A 46 -4.93 -5.85 22.16
CA ILE A 46 -5.70 -5.58 23.37
C ILE A 46 -4.82 -4.86 24.40
N PHE A 47 -3.60 -5.35 24.64
CA PHE A 47 -2.69 -4.72 25.59
C PHE A 47 -2.34 -3.29 25.19
N THR A 48 -2.05 -3.05 23.91
CA THR A 48 -1.77 -1.70 23.38
C THR A 48 -3.01 -0.80 23.50
N ALA A 49 -4.19 -1.29 23.13
CA ALA A 49 -5.44 -0.54 23.25
C ALA A 49 -5.77 -0.18 24.70
N VAL A 50 -5.58 -1.12 25.64
CA VAL A 50 -5.76 -0.89 27.08
C VAL A 50 -4.75 0.14 27.59
N SER A 51 -3.48 0.08 27.17
CA SER A 51 -2.46 1.07 27.55
C SER A 51 -2.83 2.46 27.07
N ILE A 52 -3.27 2.62 25.81
CA ILE A 52 -3.74 3.88 25.25
C ILE A 52 -4.99 4.39 26.01
N LEU A 53 -5.93 3.50 26.30
CA LEU A 53 -7.12 3.85 27.06
C LEU A 53 -6.77 4.35 28.47
N LEU A 54 -5.83 3.69 29.17
CA LEU A 54 -5.34 4.12 30.49
C LEU A 54 -4.66 5.48 30.42
N GLU A 55 -3.87 5.76 29.37
CA GLU A 55 -3.26 7.08 29.15
C GLU A 55 -4.35 8.16 28.96
N ILE A 56 -5.38 7.89 28.17
CA ILE A 56 -6.53 8.80 27.96
C ILE A 56 -7.29 9.02 29.29
N VAL A 57 -7.60 7.96 30.03
CA VAL A 57 -8.29 8.03 31.31
C VAL A 57 -7.47 8.81 32.34
N PHE A 58 -6.15 8.59 32.37
CA PHE A 58 -5.25 9.34 33.24
C PHE A 58 -5.23 10.85 32.88
N LEU A 59 -5.21 11.19 31.60
CA LEU A 59 -5.32 12.59 31.15
C LEU A 59 -6.66 13.21 31.58
N LEU A 60 -7.78 12.49 31.37
CA LEU A 60 -9.12 12.95 31.80
C LEU A 60 -9.18 13.14 33.32
N PHE A 61 -8.57 12.23 34.10
CA PHE A 61 -8.49 12.36 35.56
C PHE A 61 -7.66 13.58 35.98
N LEU A 62 -6.51 13.84 35.34
CA LEU A 62 -5.75 15.05 35.58
C LEU A 62 -6.58 16.31 35.33
N PHE A 63 -7.37 16.36 34.25
CA PHE A 63 -8.28 17.48 33.96
C PHE A 63 -9.33 17.69 35.05
N THR A 64 -9.91 16.64 35.61
CA THR A 64 -10.92 16.76 36.69
C THR A 64 -10.31 17.25 38.00
N LYS A 65 -9.06 16.91 38.30
CA LYS A 65 -8.36 17.36 39.53
C LYS A 65 -7.85 18.79 39.46
N VAL A 66 -7.65 19.35 38.27
CA VAL A 66 -7.21 20.73 38.05
C VAL A 66 -8.39 21.71 38.00
N SER A 67 -9.58 21.29 38.39
CA SER A 67 -10.84 22.07 38.30
C SER A 67 -10.82 23.39 39.05
N GLU A 68 -10.04 23.54 40.12
CA GLU A 68 -9.89 24.80 40.86
C GLU A 68 -9.28 25.96 40.04
N TYR A 69 -8.49 25.62 39.01
CA TYR A 69 -7.88 26.58 38.07
C TYR A 69 -8.53 26.55 36.70
N ALA A 70 -9.70 25.93 36.59
CA ALA A 70 -10.34 25.61 35.29
C ALA A 70 -10.47 26.85 34.38
N THR A 71 -10.85 28.00 34.93
CA THR A 71 -11.04 29.24 34.14
C THR A 71 -9.75 29.76 33.55
N ILE A 72 -8.67 29.79 34.34
CA ILE A 72 -7.36 30.29 33.89
C ILE A 72 -6.77 29.35 32.86
N ILE A 73 -6.88 28.04 33.10
CA ILE A 73 -6.39 27.00 32.19
C ILE A 73 -7.21 27.01 30.88
N ASP A 74 -8.51 27.19 30.93
CA ASP A 74 -9.36 27.28 29.73
C ASP A 74 -8.96 28.48 28.88
N TRP A 75 -8.80 29.67 29.46
CA TRP A 75 -8.35 30.86 28.74
C TRP A 75 -6.93 30.71 28.18
N ALA A 76 -5.98 30.19 28.97
CA ALA A 76 -4.62 29.93 28.51
C ALA A 76 -4.60 28.94 27.34
N THR A 77 -5.38 27.86 27.45
CA THR A 77 -5.46 26.83 26.41
C THR A 77 -6.11 27.35 25.12
N ARG A 78 -7.13 28.23 25.22
CA ARG A 78 -7.73 28.90 24.05
C ARG A 78 -6.72 29.79 23.32
N ILE A 79 -5.90 30.53 24.06
CA ILE A 79 -4.82 31.35 23.48
C ILE A 79 -3.81 30.45 22.76
N VAL A 80 -3.37 29.36 23.40
CA VAL A 80 -2.46 28.38 22.80
C VAL A 80 -3.10 27.74 21.57
N ALA A 81 -4.40 27.37 21.64
CA ALA A 81 -5.13 26.79 20.50
C ALA A 81 -5.12 27.72 19.30
N ILE A 82 -5.33 29.03 19.49
CA ILE A 82 -5.28 30.02 18.38
C ILE A 82 -3.90 29.98 17.70
N PHE A 83 -2.80 30.02 18.46
CA PHE A 83 -1.46 29.96 17.87
C PHE A 83 -1.19 28.63 17.17
N LEU A 84 -1.63 27.49 17.73
CA LEU A 84 -1.47 26.19 17.10
C LEU A 84 -2.32 26.08 15.83
N VAL A 85 -3.54 26.60 15.83
CA VAL A 85 -4.41 26.66 14.64
C VAL A 85 -3.79 27.50 13.54
N LEU A 86 -3.24 28.68 13.88
CA LEU A 86 -2.52 29.51 12.92
C LEU A 86 -1.27 28.80 12.38
N GLY A 87 -0.54 28.09 13.26
CA GLY A 87 0.59 27.25 12.86
C GLY A 87 0.17 26.12 11.90
N LEU A 88 -0.92 25.40 12.20
CA LEU A 88 -1.47 24.36 11.31
C LEU A 88 -1.95 24.94 9.99
N TYR A 89 -2.59 26.12 10.02
CA TYR A 89 -3.05 26.78 8.81
C TYR A 89 -1.89 27.11 7.87
N SER A 90 -0.76 27.54 8.40
CA SER A 90 0.44 27.89 7.63
C SER A 90 1.24 26.68 7.12
N MET A 91 0.94 25.46 7.58
CA MET A 91 1.62 24.26 7.09
C MET A 91 1.22 23.94 5.65
N ASP A 92 2.18 23.46 4.87
CA ASP A 92 1.94 22.94 3.52
C ASP A 92 1.44 21.50 3.62
N LYS A 93 0.16 21.35 3.96
CA LYS A 93 -0.56 20.08 4.06
C LYS A 93 -1.98 20.26 3.53
N THR A 94 -2.60 19.18 3.06
CA THR A 94 -3.98 19.20 2.58
C THR A 94 -4.95 19.65 3.66
N SER A 95 -6.03 20.34 3.25
CA SER A 95 -7.06 20.81 4.18
C SER A 95 -7.67 19.68 4.99
N SER A 96 -7.85 18.51 4.40
CA SER A 96 -8.41 17.32 5.05
C SER A 96 -7.57 16.85 6.24
N MET A 97 -6.26 16.96 6.18
CA MET A 97 -5.36 16.60 7.30
C MET A 97 -5.33 17.65 8.42
N LYS A 98 -5.61 18.91 8.09
CA LYS A 98 -5.61 20.01 9.07
C LYS A 98 -6.93 20.16 9.80
N MET A 99 -8.04 19.99 9.09
CA MET A 99 -9.39 20.26 9.60
C MET A 99 -9.78 19.47 10.85
N PRO A 100 -9.55 18.16 10.99
CA PRO A 100 -9.88 17.41 12.20
C PRO A 100 -9.20 17.99 13.45
N TRP A 101 -7.92 18.35 13.34
CA TRP A 101 -7.16 18.98 14.43
C TRP A 101 -7.68 20.37 14.77
N ILE A 102 -7.99 21.19 13.76
CA ILE A 102 -8.55 22.52 13.95
C ILE A 102 -9.90 22.44 14.65
N ILE A 103 -10.80 21.56 14.16
CA ILE A 103 -12.12 21.35 14.76
C ILE A 103 -11.98 20.88 16.22
N LEU A 104 -11.09 19.90 16.47
CA LEU A 104 -10.89 19.37 17.83
C LEU A 104 -10.35 20.45 18.79
N MET A 105 -9.37 21.25 18.38
CA MET A 105 -8.81 22.32 19.20
C MET A 105 -9.79 23.47 19.46
N LEU A 106 -10.64 23.81 18.48
CA LEU A 106 -11.62 24.90 18.66
C LEU A 106 -12.84 24.44 19.44
N ALA A 107 -13.34 23.21 19.23
CA ALA A 107 -14.50 22.68 19.94
C ALA A 107 -14.17 22.25 21.37
N PHE A 108 -12.99 21.68 21.58
CA PHE A 108 -12.53 21.16 22.88
C PHE A 108 -11.07 21.60 23.13
N PRO A 109 -10.81 22.90 23.48
CA PRO A 109 -9.46 23.46 23.50
C PRO A 109 -8.48 22.66 24.36
N ILE A 110 -8.86 22.32 25.59
CA ILE A 110 -8.00 21.59 26.52
C ILE A 110 -7.64 20.21 25.95
N LEU A 111 -8.64 19.44 25.52
CA LEU A 111 -8.42 18.11 24.95
C LEU A 111 -7.64 18.17 23.63
N GLY A 112 -8.08 19.05 22.72
CA GLY A 112 -7.47 19.18 21.39
C GLY A 112 -6.01 19.63 21.43
N VAL A 113 -5.70 20.65 22.24
CA VAL A 113 -4.33 21.12 22.44
C VAL A 113 -3.47 20.02 23.07
N SER A 114 -3.95 19.37 24.14
CA SER A 114 -3.20 18.30 24.78
C SER A 114 -2.91 17.12 23.87
N LEU A 115 -3.92 16.65 23.13
CA LEU A 115 -3.71 15.58 22.14
C LEU A 115 -2.78 16.00 21.02
N TYR A 116 -2.88 17.23 20.52
CA TYR A 116 -2.00 17.72 19.47
C TYR A 116 -0.54 17.83 19.94
N LEU A 117 -0.30 18.30 21.16
CA LEU A 117 1.05 18.37 21.72
C LEU A 117 1.65 16.98 21.97
N LEU A 118 0.84 16.03 22.41
CA LEU A 118 1.28 14.65 22.67
C LEU A 118 1.51 13.85 21.40
N VAL A 119 0.64 14.03 20.41
CA VAL A 119 0.55 13.19 19.22
C VAL A 119 1.07 13.92 18.00
N GLY A 120 0.67 15.18 17.78
CA GLY A 120 0.99 15.96 16.58
C GLY A 120 2.42 16.48 16.51
N LEU A 121 3.08 16.74 17.65
CA LEU A 121 4.46 17.24 17.72
C LEU A 121 5.51 16.15 17.95
N ASN A 122 5.19 14.90 17.62
CA ASN A 122 6.06 13.76 17.95
C ASN A 122 7.43 13.83 17.26
N GLY A 123 8.49 13.91 18.07
CA GLY A 123 9.88 13.95 17.59
C GLY A 123 10.36 12.65 16.93
N SER A 124 9.64 11.54 17.08
CA SER A 124 9.99 10.25 16.45
C SER A 124 9.95 10.31 14.92
N THR A 125 8.99 11.03 14.35
CA THR A 125 8.88 11.25 12.90
C THR A 125 10.06 12.07 12.37
N LYS A 126 10.48 13.13 13.08
CA LYS A 126 11.66 13.94 12.69
C LYS A 126 12.94 13.12 12.69
N LYS A 127 13.14 12.28 13.72
CA LYS A 127 14.32 11.41 13.82
C LYS A 127 14.33 10.37 12.72
N MET A 128 13.18 9.82 12.39
CA MET A 128 13.05 8.85 11.30
C MET A 128 13.31 9.52 9.95
N ARG A 129 12.72 10.68 9.68
CA ARG A 129 12.98 11.48 8.47
C ARG A 129 14.48 11.70 8.25
N ALA A 130 15.19 12.25 9.25
CA ALA A 130 16.63 12.48 9.14
C ALA A 130 17.42 11.20 8.81
N ARG A 131 16.94 10.06 9.30
CA ARG A 131 17.54 8.76 9.03
C ARG A 131 17.34 8.31 7.60
N TYR A 132 16.12 8.46 7.04
CA TYR A 132 15.83 8.17 5.63
C TYR A 132 16.65 9.08 4.73
N GLU A 133 16.64 10.39 4.96
CA GLU A 133 17.45 11.36 4.20
C GLU A 133 18.95 11.01 4.18
N GLU A 134 19.50 10.49 5.30
CA GLU A 134 20.90 10.04 5.33
C GLU A 134 21.13 8.80 4.45
N ILE A 135 20.16 7.90 4.41
CA ILE A 135 20.23 6.66 3.60
C ILE A 135 20.07 6.98 2.13
N ASP A 136 19.12 7.84 1.76
CA ASP A 136 18.87 8.25 0.39
C ASP A 136 20.08 8.94 -0.23
N LYS A 137 20.74 9.81 0.51
CA LYS A 137 22.01 10.43 0.09
C LYS A 137 23.09 9.39 -0.28
N LYS A 138 23.02 8.19 0.30
CA LYS A 138 23.97 7.10 0.04
C LYS A 138 23.51 6.14 -1.05
N LEU A 139 22.20 5.96 -1.23
CA LEU A 139 21.65 4.97 -2.16
C LEU A 139 21.28 5.55 -3.53
N LEU A 140 20.63 6.72 -3.55
CA LEU A 140 20.16 7.32 -4.80
C LEU A 140 21.28 7.59 -5.84
N PRO A 141 22.53 7.94 -5.43
CA PRO A 141 23.63 8.07 -6.40
C PRO A 141 24.01 6.79 -7.17
N TYR A 142 23.51 5.62 -6.74
CA TYR A 142 23.71 4.36 -7.48
C TYR A 142 22.68 4.16 -8.59
N LEU A 143 21.64 4.98 -8.65
CA LEU A 143 20.71 4.99 -9.79
C LEU A 143 21.38 5.70 -10.99
N PRO A 144 21.15 5.22 -12.22
CA PRO A 144 21.77 5.79 -13.41
C PRO A 144 21.20 7.17 -13.74
N ASP A 145 22.03 8.03 -14.33
CA ASP A 145 21.56 9.28 -14.94
C ASP A 145 20.98 9.00 -16.35
N ASN A 146 19.70 8.76 -16.42
CA ASN A 146 18.96 8.43 -17.65
C ASN A 146 18.29 9.66 -18.30
N ARG A 147 18.82 10.87 -18.10
CA ARG A 147 18.23 12.10 -18.69
C ARG A 147 18.08 12.03 -20.19
N GLN A 148 18.98 11.37 -20.89
CA GLN A 148 18.85 11.18 -22.33
C GLN A 148 17.60 10.36 -22.70
N ILE A 149 17.30 9.31 -21.96
CA ILE A 149 16.09 8.49 -22.14
C ILE A 149 14.84 9.34 -21.87
N LEU A 150 14.87 10.16 -20.83
CA LEU A 150 13.79 11.08 -20.50
C LEU A 150 13.55 12.09 -21.64
N GLU A 151 14.59 12.65 -22.22
CA GLU A 151 14.46 13.59 -23.34
C GLU A 151 13.91 12.92 -24.62
N TRP A 152 14.24 11.66 -24.87
CA TRP A 152 13.61 10.88 -25.94
C TRP A 152 12.12 10.66 -25.65
N MET A 153 11.78 10.23 -24.42
CA MET A 153 10.39 10.02 -24.01
C MET A 153 9.54 11.30 -24.14
N LYS A 154 10.08 12.47 -23.77
CA LYS A 154 9.41 13.78 -23.94
C LYS A 154 9.06 14.09 -25.38
N LYS A 155 9.89 13.64 -26.34
CA LYS A 155 9.65 13.86 -27.77
C LYS A 155 8.66 12.87 -28.35
N GLU A 156 8.73 11.59 -27.92
CA GLU A 156 7.89 10.51 -28.45
C GLU A 156 6.51 10.50 -27.81
N SER A 157 6.43 10.73 -26.49
CA SER A 157 5.21 10.69 -25.68
C SER A 157 5.20 11.88 -24.69
N PRO A 158 4.87 13.12 -25.16
CA PRO A 158 4.99 14.32 -24.33
C PRO A 158 4.16 14.27 -23.03
N GLN A 159 2.99 13.64 -23.05
CA GLN A 159 2.13 13.49 -21.88
C GLN A 159 2.79 12.59 -20.82
N ALA A 160 3.25 11.42 -21.23
CA ALA A 160 3.96 10.49 -20.36
C ALA A 160 5.33 11.04 -19.93
N GLY A 161 6.05 11.72 -20.85
CA GLY A 161 7.33 12.39 -20.57
C GLY A 161 7.22 13.49 -19.51
N ALA A 162 6.08 14.17 -19.40
CA ALA A 162 5.84 15.15 -18.34
C ALA A 162 5.75 14.48 -16.95
N ILE A 163 5.05 13.35 -16.86
CA ILE A 163 4.96 12.54 -15.63
C ILE A 163 6.33 11.96 -15.26
N ALA A 164 7.02 11.39 -16.25
CA ALA A 164 8.36 10.86 -16.04
C ALA A 164 9.37 11.92 -15.57
N SER A 165 9.22 13.17 -16.05
CA SER A 165 10.03 14.30 -15.57
C SER A 165 9.79 14.61 -14.10
N TYR A 166 8.52 14.60 -13.67
CA TYR A 166 8.17 14.78 -12.27
C TYR A 166 8.81 13.67 -11.40
N LEU A 167 8.61 12.42 -11.76
CA LEU A 167 9.21 11.28 -11.05
C LEU A 167 10.74 11.37 -10.99
N THR A 168 11.40 11.73 -12.08
CA THR A 168 12.87 11.85 -12.11
C THR A 168 13.36 12.99 -11.22
N ASN A 169 12.67 14.13 -11.21
CA ASN A 169 13.15 15.34 -10.52
C ASN A 169 12.80 15.35 -9.03
N TYR A 170 11.67 14.78 -8.62
CA TYR A 170 11.15 14.88 -7.26
C TYR A 170 11.23 13.55 -6.49
N SER A 171 10.95 12.41 -7.11
CA SER A 171 11.17 11.12 -6.46
C SER A 171 12.59 10.54 -6.68
N CYS A 172 13.41 11.19 -7.53
CA CYS A 172 14.78 10.79 -7.87
C CYS A 172 14.91 9.41 -8.54
N TYR A 173 13.82 8.82 -9.01
CA TYR A 173 13.83 7.54 -9.71
C TYR A 173 13.87 7.77 -11.22
N PRO A 174 14.89 7.23 -11.96
CA PRO A 174 15.03 7.45 -13.39
C PRO A 174 14.08 6.57 -14.22
N VAL A 175 13.82 6.99 -15.46
CA VAL A 175 13.13 6.21 -16.48
C VAL A 175 14.09 5.29 -17.21
N TYR A 176 13.63 4.10 -17.61
CA TYR A 176 14.41 3.07 -18.31
C TYR A 176 13.73 2.64 -19.61
N GLN A 177 14.53 2.17 -20.57
CA GLN A 177 14.06 1.51 -21.80
C GLN A 177 14.48 0.04 -21.87
N ASN A 178 15.68 -0.29 -21.38
CA ASN A 178 16.23 -1.65 -21.47
C ASN A 178 15.66 -2.54 -20.36
N THR A 179 14.35 -2.76 -20.39
CA THR A 179 13.61 -3.56 -19.40
C THR A 179 12.38 -4.17 -20.04
N ASP A 180 12.23 -5.48 -19.93
CA ASP A 180 11.00 -6.19 -20.27
C ASP A 180 10.05 -6.20 -19.06
N VAL A 181 8.75 -6.06 -19.32
CA VAL A 181 7.69 -6.13 -18.32
C VAL A 181 6.70 -7.21 -18.71
N THR A 182 6.40 -8.09 -17.76
CA THR A 182 5.30 -9.06 -17.87
C THR A 182 4.21 -8.70 -16.88
N TYR A 183 3.00 -8.50 -17.36
CA TYR A 183 1.83 -8.23 -16.54
C TYR A 183 1.10 -9.53 -16.17
N TYR A 184 0.65 -9.62 -14.93
CA TYR A 184 -0.17 -10.72 -14.42
C TYR A 184 -1.53 -10.18 -13.96
N ASP A 185 -2.58 -10.56 -14.65
CA ASP A 185 -3.97 -10.19 -14.37
C ASP A 185 -4.56 -10.95 -13.16
N GLU A 186 -3.85 -11.99 -12.68
CA GLU A 186 -4.17 -12.78 -11.51
C GLU A 186 -2.92 -12.96 -10.62
N ALA A 187 -3.04 -12.68 -9.33
CA ALA A 187 -1.93 -12.79 -8.37
C ALA A 187 -1.29 -14.19 -8.35
N ILE A 188 -2.10 -15.26 -8.54
CA ILE A 188 -1.57 -16.63 -8.53
C ILE A 188 -0.58 -16.88 -9.68
N LYS A 189 -0.82 -16.33 -10.86
CA LYS A 189 0.12 -16.41 -11.99
C LYS A 189 1.43 -15.69 -11.67
N GLY A 190 1.33 -14.53 -11.00
CA GLY A 190 2.50 -13.81 -10.50
C GLY A 190 3.28 -14.60 -9.45
N LEU A 191 2.59 -15.27 -8.51
CA LEU A 191 3.23 -16.11 -7.50
C LEU A 191 3.96 -17.31 -8.14
N ASP A 192 3.34 -17.98 -9.10
CA ASP A 192 3.96 -19.15 -9.76
C ASP A 192 5.21 -18.74 -10.53
N ALA A 193 5.18 -17.63 -11.26
CA ALA A 193 6.35 -17.07 -11.94
C ALA A 193 7.44 -16.63 -10.94
N GLN A 194 7.04 -16.02 -9.82
CA GLN A 194 7.96 -15.61 -8.76
C GLN A 194 8.66 -16.83 -8.13
N LEU A 195 7.94 -17.92 -7.86
CA LEU A 195 8.53 -19.17 -7.35
C LEU A 195 9.55 -19.76 -8.34
N GLU A 196 9.25 -19.71 -9.62
CA GLU A 196 10.18 -20.17 -10.66
C GLU A 196 11.47 -19.34 -10.66
N ASP A 197 11.38 -18.00 -10.64
CA ASP A 197 12.55 -17.13 -10.63
C ASP A 197 13.33 -17.21 -9.30
N LEU A 198 12.63 -17.30 -8.16
CA LEU A 198 13.27 -17.53 -6.85
C LEU A 198 14.09 -18.82 -6.84
N SER A 199 13.61 -19.88 -7.48
CA SER A 199 14.32 -21.17 -7.56
C SER A 199 15.65 -21.09 -8.33
N LYS A 200 15.80 -20.10 -9.20
CA LYS A 200 16.97 -19.85 -10.04
C LYS A 200 17.96 -18.85 -9.44
N ALA A 201 17.65 -18.27 -8.29
CA ALA A 201 18.51 -17.27 -7.66
C ALA A 201 19.89 -17.84 -7.30
N GLU A 202 20.95 -17.08 -7.60
CA GLU A 202 22.35 -17.47 -7.44
C GLU A 202 23.10 -16.64 -6.39
N LYS A 203 22.72 -15.37 -6.18
CA LYS A 203 23.46 -14.42 -5.33
C LYS A 203 22.65 -13.94 -4.14
N PHE A 204 21.47 -13.33 -4.40
CA PHE A 204 20.63 -12.80 -3.34
C PHE A 204 19.15 -12.74 -3.72
N ILE A 205 18.30 -12.80 -2.70
CA ILE A 205 16.85 -12.60 -2.76
C ILE A 205 16.47 -11.57 -1.71
N PHE A 206 15.78 -10.52 -2.12
CA PHE A 206 15.18 -9.51 -1.25
C PHE A 206 13.67 -9.55 -1.40
N MET A 207 12.94 -9.61 -0.27
CA MET A 207 11.48 -9.60 -0.25
C MET A 207 10.99 -8.62 0.83
N GLU A 208 10.11 -7.70 0.43
CA GLU A 208 9.48 -6.70 1.27
C GLU A 208 7.97 -6.77 1.05
N TYR A 209 7.21 -7.02 2.13
CA TYR A 209 5.76 -7.16 2.04
C TYR A 209 5.07 -6.57 3.27
N HIS A 210 3.93 -5.92 3.05
CA HIS A 210 3.12 -5.41 4.15
C HIS A 210 2.59 -6.54 5.05
N ALA A 211 2.07 -7.61 4.46
CA ALA A 211 1.53 -8.75 5.21
C ALA A 211 2.10 -10.07 4.70
N ILE A 212 2.49 -10.92 5.65
CA ILE A 212 2.86 -12.31 5.43
C ILE A 212 1.98 -13.17 6.34
N GLU A 213 1.30 -14.18 5.79
CA GLU A 213 0.53 -15.18 6.51
C GLU A 213 1.32 -16.51 6.50
N ASP A 214 1.63 -17.07 7.67
CA ASP A 214 2.36 -18.36 7.77
C ASP A 214 1.44 -19.55 7.40
N GLU A 215 0.97 -19.54 6.15
CA GLU A 215 0.05 -20.51 5.55
C GLU A 215 0.54 -20.92 4.15
N GLU A 216 -0.29 -21.61 3.37
CA GLU A 216 0.08 -22.29 2.14
C GLU A 216 0.87 -21.43 1.12
N ALA A 217 0.40 -20.21 0.83
CA ALA A 217 1.08 -19.35 -0.13
C ALA A 217 2.52 -18.99 0.31
N TRP A 218 2.70 -18.64 1.58
CA TRP A 218 4.01 -18.36 2.14
C TRP A 218 4.88 -19.62 2.25
N GLN A 219 4.31 -20.75 2.65
CA GLN A 219 5.05 -22.01 2.81
C GLN A 219 5.65 -22.50 1.49
N ARG A 220 4.98 -22.28 0.37
CA ARG A 220 5.54 -22.52 -0.98
C ARG A 220 6.80 -21.68 -1.22
N ILE A 221 6.75 -20.38 -0.89
CA ILE A 221 7.90 -19.47 -1.00
C ILE A 221 8.99 -19.89 -0.02
N GLN A 222 8.67 -20.10 1.26
CA GLN A 222 9.64 -20.46 2.31
C GLN A 222 10.44 -21.69 1.92
N THR A 223 9.80 -22.72 1.36
CA THR A 223 10.48 -23.94 0.88
C THR A 223 11.57 -23.63 -0.13
N VAL A 224 11.28 -22.78 -1.11
CA VAL A 224 12.27 -22.35 -2.11
C VAL A 224 13.38 -21.52 -1.47
N LEU A 225 13.04 -20.59 -0.56
CA LEU A 225 14.04 -19.78 0.13
C LEU A 225 15.00 -20.60 0.97
N GLU A 226 14.51 -21.62 1.67
CA GLU A 226 15.35 -22.55 2.46
C GLU A 226 16.35 -23.31 1.57
N ASP A 227 15.92 -23.74 0.38
CA ASP A 227 16.81 -24.40 -0.57
C ASP A 227 17.85 -23.45 -1.14
N ARG A 228 17.48 -22.19 -1.41
CA ARG A 228 18.44 -21.17 -1.85
C ARG A 228 19.44 -20.79 -0.76
N VAL A 229 19.01 -20.67 0.50
CA VAL A 229 19.92 -20.45 1.64
C VAL A 229 20.95 -21.60 1.75
N LYS A 230 20.51 -22.87 1.64
CA LYS A 230 21.42 -24.04 1.61
C LYS A 230 22.40 -23.98 0.45
N ALA A 231 21.98 -23.39 -0.69
CA ALA A 231 22.86 -23.16 -1.85
C ALA A 231 23.80 -21.95 -1.69
N GLY A 232 23.75 -21.23 -0.56
CA GLY A 232 24.62 -20.09 -0.26
C GLY A 232 24.05 -18.72 -0.73
N VAL A 233 22.81 -18.66 -1.18
CA VAL A 233 22.14 -17.42 -1.58
C VAL A 233 21.79 -16.58 -0.36
N GLU A 234 22.09 -15.28 -0.41
CA GLU A 234 21.71 -14.35 0.65
C GLU A 234 20.23 -14.00 0.57
N VAL A 235 19.44 -14.35 1.59
CA VAL A 235 18.00 -14.05 1.63
C VAL A 235 17.70 -13.00 2.70
N ARG A 236 16.97 -11.93 2.32
CA ARG A 236 16.47 -10.90 3.24
C ARG A 236 14.95 -10.79 3.13
N ILE A 237 14.27 -10.89 4.26
CA ILE A 237 12.82 -10.70 4.39
C ILE A 237 12.56 -9.46 5.25
N PHE A 238 11.72 -8.58 4.75
CA PHE A 238 11.26 -7.38 5.42
C PHE A 238 9.74 -7.35 5.44
N TYR A 239 9.12 -7.16 6.59
CA TYR A 239 7.66 -7.10 6.66
C TYR A 239 7.16 -6.09 7.70
N ASP A 240 5.94 -5.61 7.51
CA ASP A 240 5.28 -4.69 8.42
C ASP A 240 4.62 -5.45 9.59
N ASP A 241 4.85 -5.00 10.83
CA ASP A 241 4.32 -5.66 12.02
C ASP A 241 2.79 -5.56 12.10
N MET A 242 2.20 -4.40 11.77
CA MET A 242 0.75 -4.22 11.79
C MET A 242 0.05 -5.04 10.71
N GLY A 243 0.60 -5.02 9.50
CA GLY A 243 0.07 -5.79 8.38
C GLY A 243 0.07 -7.30 8.64
N SER A 244 1.07 -7.78 9.37
CA SER A 244 1.25 -9.20 9.65
C SER A 244 0.76 -9.65 11.04
N ILE A 245 0.26 -8.74 11.90
CA ILE A 245 -0.01 -9.01 13.33
C ILE A 245 -1.04 -10.12 13.57
N TRP A 246 -1.97 -10.31 12.63
CA TRP A 246 -2.99 -11.34 12.71
C TRP A 246 -2.57 -12.67 12.09
N PHE A 247 -1.49 -12.69 11.30
CA PHE A 247 -1.10 -13.75 10.40
C PHE A 247 0.14 -14.50 10.84
N VAL A 248 1.04 -13.86 11.61
CA VAL A 248 2.26 -14.50 12.10
C VAL A 248 2.39 -14.40 13.62
N ASN A 249 3.07 -15.37 14.22
CA ASN A 249 3.40 -15.37 15.63
C ASN A 249 4.63 -14.49 15.92
N MET A 250 4.84 -14.11 17.19
CA MET A 250 5.96 -13.26 17.61
C MET A 250 7.33 -13.85 17.32
N ASP A 251 7.43 -15.16 17.22
CA ASP A 251 8.66 -15.90 16.93
C ASP A 251 8.96 -16.07 15.43
N PHE A 252 8.05 -15.62 14.56
CA PHE A 252 8.20 -15.78 13.10
C PHE A 252 9.53 -15.25 12.57
N ALA A 253 9.93 -14.02 12.95
CA ALA A 253 11.22 -13.47 12.56
C ALA A 253 12.40 -14.29 13.12
N THR A 254 12.26 -14.84 14.32
CA THR A 254 13.28 -15.72 14.93
C THR A 254 13.36 -17.05 14.21
N LYS A 255 12.20 -17.63 13.84
CA LYS A 255 12.11 -18.84 13.02
C LYS A 255 12.84 -18.66 11.68
N LEU A 256 12.58 -17.57 10.97
CA LEU A 256 13.27 -17.27 9.71
C LEU A 256 14.79 -17.15 9.90
N LYS A 257 15.24 -16.47 10.96
CA LYS A 257 16.66 -16.33 11.26
C LYS A 257 17.33 -17.69 11.55
N SER A 258 16.63 -18.60 12.22
CA SER A 258 17.15 -19.97 12.47
C SER A 258 17.32 -20.79 11.19
N LEU A 259 16.59 -20.44 10.12
CA LEU A 259 16.71 -21.03 8.78
C LEU A 259 17.81 -20.36 7.94
N GLY A 260 18.58 -19.41 8.50
CA GLY A 260 19.61 -18.65 7.80
C GLY A 260 19.09 -17.45 6.99
N ILE A 261 17.80 -17.13 7.07
CA ILE A 261 17.17 -16.00 6.41
C ILE A 261 17.33 -14.76 7.28
N LYS A 262 17.90 -13.67 6.74
CA LYS A 262 17.95 -12.38 7.42
C LYS A 262 16.54 -11.77 7.43
N CYS A 263 16.01 -11.49 8.61
CA CYS A 263 14.66 -10.97 8.77
C CYS A 263 14.67 -9.67 9.60
N ARG A 264 13.94 -8.65 9.14
CA ARG A 264 13.65 -7.41 9.87
C ARG A 264 12.15 -7.13 9.85
N VAL A 265 11.67 -6.54 10.94
CA VAL A 265 10.26 -6.16 11.12
C VAL A 265 10.18 -4.65 11.12
N PHE A 266 9.29 -4.10 10.28
CA PHE A 266 9.06 -2.67 10.24
C PHE A 266 8.10 -2.23 11.33
N ASN A 267 8.49 -1.17 12.03
CA ASN A 267 7.68 -0.40 12.97
C ASN A 267 6.84 -1.28 13.93
N PRO A 268 7.52 -2.07 14.81
CA PRO A 268 6.84 -2.96 15.74
C PRO A 268 5.85 -2.22 16.63
N ILE A 269 4.67 -2.81 16.84
CA ILE A 269 3.66 -2.26 17.73
C ILE A 269 4.11 -2.47 19.17
N LEU A 270 4.43 -1.35 19.81
CA LEU A 270 4.77 -1.26 21.22
C LEU A 270 3.69 -0.45 21.96
N PRO A 271 3.40 -0.73 23.25
CA PRO A 271 2.50 0.08 24.04
C PRO A 271 2.95 1.55 24.11
N GLY A 272 1.99 2.47 24.00
CA GLY A 272 2.22 3.90 24.08
C GLY A 272 1.74 4.67 22.84
N LEU A 273 1.47 5.97 23.02
CA LEU A 273 1.09 6.87 21.94
C LEU A 273 2.33 7.28 21.13
N ASN A 274 2.43 6.77 19.92
CA ASN A 274 3.50 7.11 18.98
C ASN A 274 2.91 7.36 17.58
N MET A 275 2.99 8.58 17.07
CA MET A 275 2.46 8.95 15.75
C MET A 275 3.15 8.21 14.61
N PHE A 276 4.40 7.81 14.76
CA PHE A 276 5.07 7.02 13.74
C PHE A 276 4.41 5.64 13.55
N LEU A 277 3.63 5.17 14.53
CA LEU A 277 2.82 3.95 14.38
C LEU A 277 1.81 4.05 13.22
N ASN A 278 1.40 5.26 12.84
CA ASN A 278 0.53 5.47 11.69
C ASN A 278 1.24 5.28 10.34
N ASN A 279 2.56 5.48 10.30
CA ASN A 279 3.36 5.22 9.11
C ASN A 279 3.64 3.73 9.00
N ARG A 280 3.15 3.10 7.92
CA ARG A 280 3.30 1.67 7.67
C ARG A 280 4.04 1.41 6.36
N ASP A 281 4.76 0.30 6.33
CA ASP A 281 5.31 -0.20 5.07
C ASP A 281 4.22 -0.96 4.31
N HIS A 282 3.83 -0.41 3.16
CA HIS A 282 2.82 -1.03 2.31
C HIS A 282 3.40 -1.46 0.96
N ARG A 283 4.72 -1.40 0.80
CA ARG A 283 5.44 -1.87 -0.37
C ARG A 283 5.29 -3.39 -0.54
N LYS A 284 5.37 -3.87 -1.78
CA LYS A 284 5.45 -5.27 -2.15
C LYS A 284 6.53 -5.39 -3.21
N ILE A 285 7.70 -5.79 -2.78
CA ILE A 285 8.90 -5.84 -3.61
C ILE A 285 9.55 -7.22 -3.46
N THR A 286 9.84 -7.86 -4.58
CA THR A 286 10.79 -8.98 -4.62
C THR A 286 11.88 -8.64 -5.62
N VAL A 287 13.14 -8.76 -5.22
CA VAL A 287 14.31 -8.59 -6.10
C VAL A 287 15.14 -9.86 -6.05
N ILE A 288 15.51 -10.36 -7.21
CA ILE A 288 16.27 -11.58 -7.40
C ILE A 288 17.54 -11.23 -8.18
N ASP A 289 18.70 -11.40 -7.55
CA ASP A 289 20.05 -11.21 -8.10
C ASP A 289 20.30 -9.83 -8.74
N GLY A 290 19.43 -8.83 -8.52
CA GLY A 290 19.47 -7.53 -9.22
C GLY A 290 19.14 -7.63 -10.70
N LYS A 291 18.58 -8.75 -11.17
CA LYS A 291 18.22 -9.05 -12.56
C LYS A 291 16.71 -9.01 -12.79
N VAL A 292 15.94 -9.52 -11.84
CA VAL A 292 14.49 -9.63 -11.91
C VAL A 292 13.88 -8.97 -10.67
N ALA A 293 12.77 -8.26 -10.86
CA ALA A 293 11.97 -7.72 -9.76
C ALA A 293 10.47 -7.93 -9.99
N TYR A 294 9.74 -8.06 -8.88
CA TYR A 294 8.28 -8.15 -8.85
C TYR A 294 7.70 -7.04 -7.99
N THR A 295 6.57 -6.51 -8.41
CA THR A 295 5.70 -5.67 -7.59
C THR A 295 4.24 -5.84 -8.02
N GLY A 296 3.31 -5.38 -7.18
CA GLY A 296 1.88 -5.46 -7.45
C GLY A 296 1.06 -5.16 -6.20
N GLY A 297 -0.24 -5.47 -6.24
CA GLY A 297 -1.15 -5.21 -5.12
C GLY A 297 -1.15 -6.29 -4.04
N TYR A 298 -0.73 -7.52 -4.34
CA TYR A 298 -0.90 -8.69 -3.48
C TYR A 298 0.13 -8.78 -2.35
N ASN A 299 -0.35 -9.16 -1.17
CA ASN A 299 0.49 -9.62 -0.06
C ASN A 299 0.68 -11.14 -0.11
N LEU A 300 1.48 -11.68 0.80
CA LEU A 300 1.76 -13.12 0.90
C LEU A 300 0.80 -13.78 1.89
N ALA A 301 -0.50 -13.74 1.58
CA ALA A 301 -1.55 -14.42 2.33
C ALA A 301 -2.51 -15.15 1.37
N ASN A 302 -3.15 -16.21 1.87
CA ASN A 302 -3.90 -17.16 1.04
C ASN A 302 -5.04 -16.52 0.25
N GLU A 303 -5.73 -15.51 0.79
CA GLU A 303 -6.83 -14.83 0.11
C GLU A 303 -6.41 -14.12 -1.17
N TYR A 304 -5.21 -13.55 -1.22
CA TYR A 304 -4.70 -12.83 -2.40
C TYR A 304 -4.53 -13.75 -3.62
N PHE A 305 -4.33 -15.03 -3.38
CA PHE A 305 -4.11 -16.05 -4.41
C PHE A 305 -5.32 -16.94 -4.63
N ASN A 306 -6.48 -16.56 -4.10
CA ASN A 306 -7.70 -17.35 -4.18
C ASN A 306 -7.55 -18.80 -3.66
N ILE A 307 -6.66 -19.03 -2.70
CA ILE A 307 -6.56 -20.29 -1.94
C ILE A 307 -7.69 -20.33 -0.89
N THR A 308 -8.05 -19.16 -0.33
CA THR A 308 -9.23 -18.94 0.51
C THR A 308 -10.07 -17.81 -0.05
N HIS A 309 -11.38 -17.78 0.27
CA HIS A 309 -12.33 -16.83 -0.32
C HIS A 309 -13.17 -16.11 0.76
N PRO A 310 -12.56 -15.30 1.64
CA PRO A 310 -13.31 -14.63 2.71
C PRO A 310 -14.29 -13.58 2.20
N TYR A 311 -14.04 -13.00 1.02
CA TYR A 311 -14.82 -11.92 0.40
C TYR A 311 -15.21 -12.23 -1.05
N GLY A 312 -15.46 -13.50 -1.39
CA GLY A 312 -15.65 -13.95 -2.75
C GLY A 312 -14.32 -14.09 -3.49
N ILE A 313 -14.31 -13.88 -4.79
CA ILE A 313 -13.07 -13.90 -5.57
C ILE A 313 -12.24 -12.68 -5.20
N TRP A 314 -10.94 -12.88 -4.99
CA TRP A 314 -9.99 -11.80 -4.75
C TRP A 314 -9.28 -11.46 -6.06
N LYS A 315 -9.47 -10.24 -6.56
CA LYS A 315 -8.75 -9.75 -7.74
C LYS A 315 -7.56 -8.91 -7.32
N ASP A 316 -6.38 -9.41 -7.62
CA ASP A 316 -5.13 -8.67 -7.48
C ASP A 316 -4.21 -8.94 -8.67
N THR A 317 -3.29 -8.03 -8.92
CA THR A 317 -2.45 -8.01 -10.10
C THR A 317 -1.00 -7.67 -9.74
N GLY A 318 -0.08 -7.96 -10.64
CA GLY A 318 1.32 -7.61 -10.46
C GLY A 318 2.08 -7.57 -11.79
N ILE A 319 3.30 -7.09 -11.69
CA ILE A 319 4.25 -7.07 -12.80
C ILE A 319 5.58 -7.70 -12.39
N ARG A 320 6.19 -8.37 -13.36
CA ARG A 320 7.58 -8.82 -13.35
C ARG A 320 8.39 -7.90 -14.25
N MET A 321 9.52 -7.45 -13.78
CA MET A 321 10.48 -6.65 -14.55
C MET A 321 11.80 -7.42 -14.68
N GLU A 322 12.40 -7.40 -15.87
CA GLU A 322 13.74 -7.95 -16.11
C GLU A 322 14.57 -6.94 -16.89
N GLY A 323 15.71 -6.54 -16.36
CA GLY A 323 16.61 -5.55 -16.95
C GLY A 323 16.95 -4.38 -16.05
N ASP A 324 17.25 -3.22 -16.64
CA ASP A 324 17.86 -2.09 -15.94
C ASP A 324 16.98 -1.46 -14.86
N ALA A 325 15.66 -1.49 -15.01
CA ALA A 325 14.72 -0.91 -14.04
C ALA A 325 14.74 -1.62 -12.67
N VAL A 326 15.28 -2.85 -12.61
CA VAL A 326 15.45 -3.59 -11.36
C VAL A 326 16.36 -2.86 -10.37
N LYS A 327 17.25 -1.98 -10.84
CA LYS A 327 18.09 -1.12 -9.99
C LYS A 327 17.26 -0.24 -9.08
N SER A 328 16.19 0.38 -9.60
CA SER A 328 15.26 1.19 -8.80
C SER A 328 14.57 0.38 -7.70
N MET A 329 14.10 -0.82 -8.02
CA MET A 329 13.47 -1.72 -7.04
C MET A 329 14.48 -2.19 -5.97
N THR A 330 15.73 -2.43 -6.38
CA THR A 330 16.81 -2.81 -5.46
C THR A 330 17.12 -1.67 -4.48
N VAL A 331 17.20 -0.43 -4.97
CA VAL A 331 17.43 0.77 -4.15
C VAL A 331 16.27 0.98 -3.18
N ALA A 332 15.03 0.89 -3.66
CA ALA A 332 13.83 1.03 -2.81
C ALA A 332 13.81 0.01 -1.65
N PHE A 333 14.14 -1.26 -1.90
CA PHE A 333 14.27 -2.25 -0.84
C PHE A 333 15.40 -1.90 0.14
N LEU A 334 16.57 -1.53 -0.36
CA LEU A 334 17.73 -1.22 0.48
C LEU A 334 17.50 0.01 1.35
N GLU A 335 16.73 0.99 0.89
CA GLU A 335 16.29 2.14 1.66
C GLU A 335 15.57 1.69 2.93
N MET A 336 14.48 0.93 2.79
CA MET A 336 13.67 0.44 3.91
C MET A 336 14.46 -0.49 4.83
N TRP A 337 15.20 -1.42 4.25
CA TRP A 337 16.04 -2.35 5.00
C TRP A 337 17.05 -1.63 5.90
N ASN A 338 17.73 -0.62 5.37
CA ASN A 338 18.75 0.10 6.14
C ASN A 338 18.13 1.11 7.12
N ALA A 339 17.01 1.74 6.76
CA ALA A 339 16.28 2.64 7.66
C ALA A 339 15.74 1.92 8.90
N ALA A 340 15.24 0.71 8.79
CA ALA A 340 14.79 -0.09 9.93
C ALA A 340 15.93 -0.68 10.76
N GLY A 341 17.15 -0.77 10.21
CA GLY A 341 18.34 -1.28 10.89
C GLY A 341 19.10 -0.21 11.70
N ASN A 342 20.27 -0.56 12.20
CA ASN A 342 21.19 0.43 12.78
C ASN A 342 22.07 1.03 11.67
N VAL A 343 21.96 2.34 11.42
CA VAL A 343 22.68 3.06 10.34
C VAL A 343 24.21 2.89 10.39
N LYS A 344 24.76 2.56 11.56
CA LYS A 344 26.20 2.28 11.75
C LYS A 344 26.60 0.88 11.24
N SER A 345 25.67 0.08 10.74
CA SER A 345 25.98 -1.27 10.27
C SER A 345 26.82 -1.24 8.98
N LYS A 346 27.85 -2.07 8.93
CA LYS A 346 28.67 -2.32 7.73
C LYS A 346 27.90 -3.02 6.59
N GLU A 347 26.57 -3.09 6.70
CA GLU A 347 25.68 -3.81 5.76
C GLU A 347 25.22 -2.95 4.58
N LEU A 348 25.43 -1.61 4.65
CA LEU A 348 25.13 -0.72 3.53
C LEU A 348 26.27 -0.80 2.51
N VAL A 349 26.19 -1.77 1.62
CA VAL A 349 27.13 -2.00 0.50
C VAL A 349 26.32 -2.04 -0.80
N PRO A 350 25.86 -0.89 -1.31
CA PRO A 350 25.00 -0.85 -2.50
C PRO A 350 25.65 -1.50 -3.72
N GLU A 351 26.96 -1.36 -3.88
CA GLU A 351 27.76 -1.91 -4.99
C GLU A 351 27.60 -3.43 -5.14
N LYS A 352 27.27 -4.12 -4.07
CA LYS A 352 27.07 -5.57 -4.09
C LYS A 352 25.75 -5.95 -4.76
N TYR A 353 24.74 -5.07 -4.71
CA TYR A 353 23.35 -5.41 -5.04
C TYR A 353 22.80 -4.61 -6.21
N VAL A 354 23.22 -3.34 -6.35
CA VAL A 354 22.87 -2.50 -7.51
C VAL A 354 23.91 -2.76 -8.59
N ILE A 355 23.64 -3.78 -9.40
CA ILE A 355 24.62 -4.30 -10.37
C ILE A 355 24.23 -3.92 -11.80
N ASP A 356 25.24 -3.86 -12.66
CA ASP A 356 25.02 -3.88 -14.10
C ASP A 356 24.77 -5.32 -14.56
N TYR A 357 23.63 -5.52 -15.20
CA TYR A 357 23.22 -6.79 -15.76
C TYR A 357 23.23 -6.68 -17.29
N ALA A 358 23.98 -7.57 -17.94
CA ALA A 358 24.06 -7.62 -19.40
C ALA A 358 22.75 -8.19 -19.98
N TYR A 359 21.74 -7.33 -20.06
CA TYR A 359 20.42 -7.65 -20.57
C TYR A 359 20.12 -6.83 -21.83
N ARG A 360 19.36 -7.40 -22.73
CA ARG A 360 18.80 -6.71 -23.88
C ARG A 360 17.30 -6.95 -23.94
N ALA A 361 16.54 -5.91 -23.68
CA ALA A 361 15.09 -5.95 -23.72
C ALA A 361 14.59 -6.34 -25.13
N LYS A 362 13.54 -7.15 -25.15
CA LYS A 362 12.83 -7.58 -26.35
C LYS A 362 11.64 -6.66 -26.66
N GLN A 363 11.07 -6.06 -25.62
CA GLN A 363 9.95 -5.11 -25.71
C GLN A 363 10.49 -3.69 -25.87
N ARG A 364 9.62 -2.81 -26.38
CA ARG A 364 9.83 -1.37 -26.41
C ARG A 364 9.03 -0.73 -25.29
N GLY A 365 9.34 0.51 -24.98
CA GLY A 365 8.59 1.33 -24.03
C GLY A 365 9.47 1.92 -22.94
N TYR A 366 8.83 2.59 -22.02
CA TYR A 366 9.46 3.32 -20.92
C TYR A 366 8.93 2.79 -19.60
N ILE A 367 9.84 2.39 -18.74
CA ILE A 367 9.56 1.75 -17.46
C ILE A 367 10.18 2.60 -16.36
N GLN A 368 9.39 3.04 -15.39
CA GLN A 368 9.86 3.88 -14.29
C GLN A 368 9.29 3.41 -12.96
N PRO A 369 9.94 2.44 -12.30
CA PRO A 369 9.61 2.11 -10.92
C PRO A 369 9.99 3.27 -10.00
N TYR A 370 9.14 3.56 -9.02
CA TYR A 370 9.37 4.61 -8.03
C TYR A 370 8.89 4.17 -6.65
N ALA A 371 9.47 4.77 -5.63
CA ALA A 371 9.00 4.65 -4.26
C ALA A 371 8.37 5.97 -3.82
N ASP A 372 7.43 5.86 -2.88
CA ASP A 372 6.78 6.97 -2.22
C ASP A 372 7.01 6.88 -0.71
N SER A 373 7.23 8.01 -0.05
CA SER A 373 7.56 8.08 1.36
C SER A 373 6.72 9.14 2.09
N PRO A 374 6.09 8.80 3.21
CA PRO A 374 5.33 9.79 3.99
C PRO A 374 6.24 10.77 4.75
N LEU A 375 7.56 10.69 4.58
CA LEU A 375 8.53 11.44 5.39
C LEU A 375 9.19 12.61 4.66
N ASP A 376 9.20 12.63 3.34
CA ASP A 376 9.88 13.65 2.52
C ASP A 376 9.02 14.91 2.28
N GLY A 377 7.70 14.78 2.41
CA GLY A 377 6.73 15.87 2.19
C GLY A 377 6.23 15.96 0.76
N GLU A 378 6.61 15.04 -0.10
CA GLU A 378 6.12 14.87 -1.47
C GLU A 378 5.13 13.69 -1.52
N GLN A 379 4.01 13.83 -2.19
CA GLN A 379 2.99 12.78 -2.33
C GLN A 379 3.05 12.20 -3.75
N VAL A 380 4.15 11.48 -4.00
CA VAL A 380 4.51 11.00 -5.35
C VAL A 380 3.39 10.20 -6.00
N GLY A 381 2.74 9.32 -5.25
CA GLY A 381 1.65 8.49 -5.75
C GLY A 381 0.43 9.30 -6.17
N GLU A 382 0.03 10.29 -5.36
CA GLU A 382 -1.11 11.16 -5.68
C GLU A 382 -0.84 12.03 -6.90
N GLU A 383 0.35 12.63 -6.95
CA GLU A 383 0.76 13.51 -8.05
C GLU A 383 0.84 12.78 -9.40
N VAL A 384 1.26 11.51 -9.39
CA VAL A 384 1.23 10.66 -10.59
C VAL A 384 -0.21 10.44 -11.06
N TYR A 385 -1.15 10.10 -10.16
CA TYR A 385 -2.55 9.89 -10.52
C TYR A 385 -3.24 11.18 -10.98
N ILE A 386 -3.00 12.31 -10.31
CA ILE A 386 -3.46 13.64 -10.72
C ILE A 386 -2.91 14.00 -12.10
N SER A 387 -1.62 13.76 -12.32
CA SER A 387 -0.97 14.04 -13.60
C SER A 387 -1.54 13.17 -14.72
N MET A 388 -1.81 11.88 -14.48
CA MET A 388 -2.48 11.01 -15.45
C MET A 388 -3.86 11.53 -15.84
N ALA A 389 -4.70 11.90 -14.85
CA ALA A 389 -6.02 12.47 -15.11
C ALA A 389 -5.94 13.80 -15.89
N ASN A 390 -4.96 14.66 -15.57
CA ASN A 390 -4.77 15.94 -16.22
C ASN A 390 -4.22 15.83 -17.66
N LYS A 391 -3.39 14.82 -17.93
CA LYS A 391 -2.76 14.59 -19.24
C LYS A 391 -3.58 13.71 -20.17
N ALA A 392 -4.56 12.99 -19.65
CA ALA A 392 -5.46 12.16 -20.44
C ALA A 392 -6.30 13.01 -21.42
N GLU A 393 -6.45 12.52 -22.64
CA GLU A 393 -7.19 13.15 -23.74
C GLU A 393 -8.48 12.41 -24.10
N LYS A 394 -8.47 11.06 -24.05
CA LYS A 394 -9.59 10.21 -24.43
C LYS A 394 -10.23 9.55 -23.21
N TYR A 395 -9.42 8.87 -22.41
CA TYR A 395 -9.89 8.17 -21.23
C TYR A 395 -8.80 8.06 -20.14
N CYS A 396 -9.25 7.94 -18.88
CA CYS A 396 -8.41 7.62 -17.74
C CYS A 396 -9.19 6.76 -16.77
N TRP A 397 -8.75 5.49 -16.57
CA TRP A 397 -9.43 4.50 -15.76
C TRP A 397 -8.59 4.07 -14.58
N PHE A 398 -9.26 3.80 -13.46
CA PHE A 398 -8.62 3.40 -12.20
C PHE A 398 -9.30 2.16 -11.63
N ILE A 399 -8.54 1.31 -10.96
CA ILE A 399 -9.05 0.29 -10.04
C ILE A 399 -8.37 0.44 -8.69
N THR A 400 -9.16 0.43 -7.61
CA THR A 400 -8.68 0.60 -6.24
C THR A 400 -9.61 -0.09 -5.24
N PRO A 401 -9.08 -0.71 -4.16
CA PRO A 401 -9.92 -1.26 -3.11
C PRO A 401 -10.65 -0.20 -2.29
N TYR A 402 -10.07 1.00 -2.17
CA TYR A 402 -10.60 2.10 -1.38
C TYR A 402 -10.57 3.39 -2.18
N LEU A 403 -11.63 4.18 -2.09
CA LEU A 403 -11.77 5.48 -2.75
C LEU A 403 -12.07 6.54 -1.71
N ILE A 404 -11.03 7.07 -1.08
CA ILE A 404 -11.09 8.07 -0.01
C ILE A 404 -10.05 9.14 -0.33
N ILE A 405 -10.37 9.97 -1.32
CA ILE A 405 -9.45 10.87 -2.01
C ILE A 405 -9.50 12.30 -1.50
N THR A 406 -8.46 13.05 -1.78
CA THR A 406 -8.36 14.49 -1.50
C THR A 406 -9.30 15.32 -2.35
N ASP A 407 -9.43 16.60 -2.00
CA ASP A 407 -10.15 17.57 -2.82
C ASP A 407 -9.39 17.84 -4.13
N GLU A 408 -8.06 17.82 -4.10
CA GLU A 408 -7.16 17.96 -5.25
C GLU A 408 -7.38 16.83 -6.26
N MET A 409 -7.34 15.58 -5.80
CA MET A 409 -7.60 14.41 -6.65
C MET A 409 -9.04 14.40 -7.17
N THR A 410 -10.02 14.76 -6.33
CA THR A 410 -11.42 14.90 -6.73
C THR A 410 -11.55 15.95 -7.83
N HIS A 411 -10.86 17.09 -7.69
CA HIS A 411 -10.87 18.16 -8.69
C HIS A 411 -10.26 17.69 -10.02
N ALA A 412 -9.11 17.02 -9.99
CA ALA A 412 -8.44 16.50 -11.19
C ALA A 412 -9.33 15.52 -11.96
N LEU A 413 -9.93 14.53 -11.28
CA LEU A 413 -10.83 13.55 -11.91
C LEU A 413 -12.08 14.20 -12.51
N THR A 414 -12.71 15.12 -11.76
CA THR A 414 -13.93 15.79 -12.24
C THR A 414 -13.63 16.78 -13.36
N LEU A 415 -12.47 17.45 -13.34
CA LEU A 415 -12.03 18.33 -14.41
C LEU A 415 -11.73 17.54 -15.68
N ALA A 416 -11.08 16.38 -15.58
CA ALA A 416 -10.86 15.49 -16.71
C ALA A 416 -12.19 15.08 -17.37
N ALA A 417 -13.17 14.63 -16.56
CA ALA A 417 -14.49 14.26 -17.05
C ALA A 417 -15.21 15.45 -17.73
N LYS A 418 -15.13 16.67 -17.16
CA LYS A 418 -15.70 17.89 -17.76
C LYS A 418 -15.02 18.31 -19.08
N ARG A 419 -13.75 17.95 -19.28
CA ARG A 419 -13.05 18.13 -20.57
C ARG A 419 -13.49 17.11 -21.64
N GLY A 420 -14.33 16.13 -21.29
CA GLY A 420 -14.79 15.08 -22.18
C GLY A 420 -13.95 13.79 -22.11
N VAL A 421 -13.02 13.69 -21.17
CA VAL A 421 -12.27 12.44 -20.91
C VAL A 421 -13.22 11.42 -20.26
N ASP A 422 -13.23 10.18 -20.75
CA ASP A 422 -13.99 9.07 -20.15
C ASP A 422 -13.27 8.60 -18.88
N VAL A 423 -13.66 9.13 -17.72
CA VAL A 423 -13.07 8.78 -16.42
C VAL A 423 -13.90 7.68 -15.76
N ARG A 424 -13.28 6.53 -15.47
CA ARG A 424 -13.93 5.39 -14.83
C ARG A 424 -13.13 4.92 -13.61
N ILE A 425 -13.85 4.53 -12.55
CA ILE A 425 -13.26 3.99 -11.33
C ILE A 425 -13.95 2.67 -10.98
N ILE A 426 -13.15 1.63 -10.75
CA ILE A 426 -13.61 0.31 -10.32
C ILE A 426 -13.27 0.16 -8.83
N THR A 427 -14.26 -0.25 -8.04
CA THR A 427 -14.15 -0.50 -6.60
C THR A 427 -14.74 -1.87 -6.25
N PRO A 428 -14.48 -2.43 -5.06
CA PRO A 428 -15.04 -3.71 -4.67
C PRO A 428 -16.58 -3.71 -4.61
N GLY A 429 -17.20 -4.79 -5.07
CA GLY A 429 -18.63 -5.05 -4.86
C GLY A 429 -18.90 -5.70 -3.50
N ILE A 430 -17.96 -6.51 -2.99
CA ILE A 430 -18.00 -7.13 -1.66
C ILE A 430 -16.87 -6.52 -0.82
N PRO A 431 -17.16 -5.81 0.29
CA PRO A 431 -16.14 -5.14 1.07
C PRO A 431 -15.44 -6.07 2.07
N ASP A 432 -14.14 -5.83 2.31
CA ASP A 432 -13.39 -6.38 3.44
C ASP A 432 -13.74 -5.68 4.77
N LYS A 433 -13.93 -4.36 4.73
CA LYS A 433 -14.22 -3.49 5.88
C LYS A 433 -15.46 -2.63 5.62
N LYS A 434 -16.60 -2.97 6.26
CA LYS A 434 -17.89 -2.28 6.03
C LYS A 434 -17.84 -0.77 6.27
N MET A 435 -17.07 -0.32 7.27
CA MET A 435 -16.94 1.11 7.61
C MET A 435 -16.17 1.86 6.50
N VAL A 436 -15.02 1.36 6.08
CA VAL A 436 -14.23 1.93 5.00
C VAL A 436 -15.01 1.97 3.69
N TYR A 437 -15.78 0.91 3.41
CA TYR A 437 -16.66 0.85 2.25
C TYR A 437 -17.78 1.91 2.28
N SER A 438 -18.34 2.17 3.47
CA SER A 438 -19.32 3.25 3.62
C SER A 438 -18.71 4.62 3.32
N VAL A 439 -17.47 4.86 3.76
CA VAL A 439 -16.73 6.10 3.45
C VAL A 439 -16.41 6.17 1.96
N THR A 440 -15.89 5.12 1.34
CA THR A 440 -15.65 5.04 -0.11
C THR A 440 -16.89 5.47 -0.89
N ARG A 441 -18.05 4.92 -0.59
CA ARG A 441 -19.32 5.28 -1.25
C ARG A 441 -19.76 6.72 -1.00
N SER A 442 -19.24 7.39 0.02
CA SER A 442 -19.55 8.80 0.27
C SER A 442 -18.95 9.75 -0.77
N PHE A 443 -17.89 9.31 -1.45
CA PHE A 443 -17.22 10.07 -2.51
C PHE A 443 -17.93 9.95 -3.87
N TYR A 444 -18.69 8.87 -4.11
CA TYR A 444 -19.30 8.58 -5.41
C TYR A 444 -20.17 9.72 -5.93
N HIS A 445 -21.06 10.27 -5.09
CA HIS A 445 -22.01 11.29 -5.54
C HIS A 445 -21.33 12.52 -6.15
N ASN A 446 -20.26 13.00 -5.53
CA ASN A 446 -19.53 14.18 -6.04
C ASN A 446 -18.85 13.87 -7.38
N LEU A 447 -18.24 12.71 -7.52
CA LEU A 447 -17.57 12.28 -8.75
C LEU A 447 -18.58 12.08 -9.88
N VAL A 448 -19.65 11.32 -9.63
CA VAL A 448 -20.67 10.98 -10.60
C VAL A 448 -21.43 12.22 -11.11
N LYS A 449 -21.75 13.16 -10.21
CA LYS A 449 -22.40 14.44 -10.58
C LYS A 449 -21.59 15.22 -11.64
N HIS A 450 -20.30 15.00 -11.70
CA HIS A 450 -19.39 15.70 -12.61
C HIS A 450 -18.92 14.84 -13.80
N GLY A 451 -19.55 13.66 -14.02
CA GLY A 451 -19.33 12.84 -15.20
C GLY A 451 -18.40 11.64 -15.04
N VAL A 452 -17.85 11.42 -13.84
CA VAL A 452 -17.04 10.21 -13.56
C VAL A 452 -17.98 9.00 -13.46
N ARG A 453 -17.61 7.88 -14.04
CA ARG A 453 -18.37 6.63 -13.99
C ARG A 453 -17.79 5.68 -12.94
N ILE A 454 -18.66 5.07 -12.13
CA ILE A 454 -18.26 4.19 -11.02
C ILE A 454 -18.80 2.78 -11.27
N TYR A 455 -17.91 1.81 -11.10
CA TYR A 455 -18.16 0.39 -11.24
C TYR A 455 -17.87 -0.34 -9.92
N GLU A 456 -18.79 -1.17 -9.44
CA GLU A 456 -18.57 -2.07 -8.31
C GLU A 456 -18.38 -3.49 -8.84
N TRP A 457 -17.17 -4.04 -8.69
CA TRP A 457 -16.85 -5.39 -9.15
C TRP A 457 -17.56 -6.45 -8.31
N THR A 458 -18.49 -7.18 -8.95
CA THR A 458 -19.46 -8.03 -8.24
C THR A 458 -18.96 -9.41 -7.82
N PRO A 459 -17.96 -10.05 -8.48
CA PRO A 459 -17.50 -11.37 -8.08
C PRO A 459 -16.85 -11.44 -6.70
N GLY A 460 -16.38 -10.29 -6.17
CA GLY A 460 -15.72 -10.29 -4.87
C GLY A 460 -15.06 -8.97 -4.50
N PHE A 461 -13.85 -9.08 -3.93
CA PHE A 461 -13.04 -7.94 -3.50
C PHE A 461 -11.93 -7.65 -4.50
N CYS A 462 -12.00 -6.52 -5.20
CA CYS A 462 -10.90 -6.07 -6.06
C CYS A 462 -9.88 -5.29 -5.22
N HIS A 463 -8.67 -5.83 -5.15
CA HIS A 463 -7.56 -5.24 -4.39
C HIS A 463 -6.43 -4.73 -5.29
N ALA A 464 -6.52 -4.87 -6.60
CA ALA A 464 -5.57 -4.31 -7.56
C ALA A 464 -5.51 -2.78 -7.47
N LYS A 465 -4.33 -2.21 -7.73
CA LYS A 465 -4.08 -0.76 -7.79
C LYS A 465 -3.40 -0.48 -9.11
N MET A 466 -4.22 -0.09 -10.07
CA MET A 466 -3.78 0.22 -11.42
C MET A 466 -4.51 1.43 -11.95
N SER A 467 -3.87 2.11 -12.89
CA SER A 467 -4.50 3.10 -13.73
C SER A 467 -4.02 2.97 -15.17
N VAL A 468 -4.82 3.39 -16.12
CA VAL A 468 -4.46 3.41 -17.54
C VAL A 468 -5.07 4.64 -18.21
N ALA A 469 -4.33 5.24 -19.15
CA ALA A 469 -4.84 6.36 -19.93
C ALA A 469 -4.37 6.26 -21.40
N ASP A 470 -5.33 6.48 -22.31
CA ASP A 470 -5.14 6.74 -23.75
C ASP A 470 -4.36 5.66 -24.52
N ASP A 471 -4.30 4.42 -24.07
CA ASP A 471 -3.44 3.35 -24.60
C ASP A 471 -1.93 3.65 -24.54
N LYS A 472 -1.51 4.69 -23.79
CA LYS A 472 -0.14 5.19 -23.78
C LYS A 472 0.56 5.07 -22.45
N MET A 473 -0.15 5.14 -21.35
CA MET A 473 0.44 5.16 -20.02
C MET A 473 -0.39 4.38 -19.01
N ALA A 474 0.26 3.71 -18.09
CA ALA A 474 -0.38 2.96 -17.02
C ALA A 474 0.46 3.01 -15.75
N THR A 475 -0.16 2.68 -14.62
CA THR A 475 0.53 2.38 -13.37
C THR A 475 0.12 1.00 -12.86
N CYS A 476 1.05 0.32 -12.22
CA CYS A 476 0.78 -0.89 -11.44
C CYS A 476 1.66 -0.86 -10.19
N GLY A 477 1.10 -1.17 -9.02
CA GLY A 477 1.87 -1.13 -7.78
C GLY A 477 1.02 -1.31 -6.54
N THR A 478 1.40 -0.61 -5.48
CA THR A 478 0.83 -0.81 -4.15
C THR A 478 -0.11 0.31 -3.71
N ILE A 479 -0.13 1.44 -4.44
CA ILE A 479 -0.72 2.72 -4.03
C ILE A 479 -2.23 2.72 -4.25
N ASN A 480 -3.01 2.72 -3.16
CA ASN A 480 -4.47 2.89 -3.21
C ASN A 480 -4.85 4.36 -3.42
N LEU A 481 -6.11 4.59 -3.81
CA LEU A 481 -6.75 5.91 -3.79
C LEU A 481 -7.37 6.19 -2.42
N ASP A 482 -6.54 6.17 -1.36
CA ASP A 482 -6.96 6.52 0.00
C ASP A 482 -5.86 7.29 0.75
N TYR A 483 -6.26 8.06 1.80
CA TYR A 483 -5.33 8.90 2.57
C TYR A 483 -4.19 8.12 3.21
N ARG A 484 -4.41 6.87 3.61
CA ARG A 484 -3.35 6.08 4.23
C ARG A 484 -2.23 5.77 3.24
N SER A 485 -2.60 5.32 2.04
CA SER A 485 -1.63 5.10 0.96
C SER A 485 -0.95 6.39 0.54
N LEU A 486 -1.71 7.46 0.32
CA LEU A 486 -1.19 8.68 -0.30
C LEU A 486 -0.37 9.56 0.68
N TYR A 487 -0.54 9.40 2.02
CA TYR A 487 0.06 10.32 2.99
C TYR A 487 0.76 9.65 4.18
N HIS A 488 0.50 8.37 4.46
CA HIS A 488 0.97 7.73 5.68
C HIS A 488 1.81 6.48 5.45
N HIS A 489 1.68 5.85 4.30
CA HIS A 489 2.38 4.62 4.00
C HIS A 489 3.64 4.87 3.16
N PHE A 490 4.63 4.00 3.36
CA PHE A 490 5.66 3.79 2.35
C PHE A 490 5.07 2.91 1.27
N GLU A 491 5.08 3.39 0.05
CA GLU A 491 4.48 2.72 -1.11
C GLU A 491 5.51 2.56 -2.23
N ASN A 492 5.16 1.78 -3.23
CA ASN A 492 5.89 1.75 -4.49
C ASN A 492 4.94 1.56 -5.67
N GLY A 493 5.30 2.14 -6.79
CA GLY A 493 4.60 1.99 -8.05
C GLY A 493 5.56 1.81 -9.20
N CYS A 494 5.03 1.41 -10.33
CA CYS A 494 5.73 1.43 -11.60
C CYS A 494 4.89 2.20 -12.61
N PHE A 495 5.45 3.28 -13.13
CA PHE A 495 4.88 4.01 -14.25
C PHE A 495 5.37 3.37 -15.55
N LEU A 496 4.44 3.04 -16.43
CA LEU A 496 4.64 2.34 -17.69
C LEU A 496 4.15 3.23 -18.83
N ALA A 497 4.95 3.35 -19.88
CA ALA A 497 4.50 4.09 -21.06
C ALA A 497 4.96 3.42 -22.36
N ASP A 498 4.07 3.45 -23.35
CA ASP A 498 4.31 2.97 -24.72
C ASP A 498 4.87 1.53 -24.77
N CYS A 499 4.44 0.65 -23.84
CA CYS A 499 4.80 -0.77 -23.77
C CYS A 499 3.58 -1.69 -23.79
N ASP A 500 3.77 -2.97 -24.07
CA ASP A 500 2.69 -3.95 -24.20
C ASP A 500 1.85 -4.08 -22.91
N ALA A 501 2.49 -4.00 -21.74
CA ALA A 501 1.81 -4.06 -20.46
C ALA A 501 0.74 -2.96 -20.27
N VAL A 502 0.87 -1.79 -20.92
CA VAL A 502 -0.17 -0.75 -20.90
C VAL A 502 -1.47 -1.26 -21.51
N LEU A 503 -1.37 -1.95 -22.66
CA LEU A 503 -2.53 -2.49 -23.36
C LEU A 503 -3.12 -3.70 -22.61
N GLU A 504 -2.28 -4.54 -22.00
CA GLU A 504 -2.71 -5.66 -21.17
C GLU A 504 -3.50 -5.19 -19.94
N ILE A 505 -3.02 -4.13 -19.25
CA ILE A 505 -3.72 -3.48 -18.13
C ILE A 505 -5.05 -2.89 -18.59
N ARG A 506 -5.08 -2.19 -19.74
CA ARG A 506 -6.32 -1.67 -20.33
C ARG A 506 -7.35 -2.78 -20.55
N ASP A 507 -6.93 -3.87 -21.20
CA ASP A 507 -7.82 -4.97 -21.56
C ASP A 507 -8.33 -5.70 -20.30
N ASP A 508 -7.50 -5.81 -19.27
CA ASP A 508 -7.93 -6.35 -17.97
C ASP A 508 -8.96 -5.45 -17.29
N LEU A 509 -8.78 -4.13 -17.31
CA LEU A 509 -9.76 -3.19 -16.76
C LEU A 509 -11.08 -3.24 -17.53
N ILE A 510 -11.06 -3.44 -18.87
CA ILE A 510 -12.26 -3.62 -19.68
C ILE A 510 -12.99 -4.90 -19.24
N ARG A 511 -12.31 -6.04 -19.11
CA ARG A 511 -12.89 -7.29 -18.62
C ARG A 511 -13.50 -7.12 -17.23
N THR A 512 -12.75 -6.47 -16.32
CA THR A 512 -13.19 -6.21 -14.94
C THR A 512 -14.44 -5.33 -14.89
N MET A 513 -14.54 -4.29 -15.74
CA MET A 513 -15.76 -3.49 -15.88
C MET A 513 -16.94 -4.33 -16.43
N GLY A 514 -16.68 -5.25 -17.36
CA GLY A 514 -17.70 -6.18 -17.88
C GLY A 514 -18.30 -7.10 -16.82
N GLU A 515 -17.54 -7.43 -15.78
CA GLU A 515 -17.95 -8.22 -14.61
C GLU A 515 -18.54 -7.36 -13.47
N SER A 516 -18.51 -6.05 -13.62
CA SER A 516 -18.92 -5.10 -12.60
C SER A 516 -20.34 -4.59 -12.83
N ARG A 517 -20.97 -4.17 -11.75
CA ARG A 517 -22.20 -3.39 -11.80
C ARG A 517 -21.83 -1.91 -11.90
N GLU A 518 -22.24 -1.24 -12.97
CA GLU A 518 -22.16 0.22 -13.02
C GLU A 518 -23.21 0.83 -12.08
N VAL A 519 -22.74 1.69 -11.16
CA VAL A 519 -23.60 2.33 -10.16
C VAL A 519 -23.74 3.84 -10.38
N THR A 520 -23.27 4.35 -11.50
CA THR A 520 -23.24 5.77 -11.84
C THR A 520 -24.60 6.45 -11.65
N GLU A 521 -25.66 5.92 -12.30
CA GLU A 521 -27.00 6.52 -12.23
C GLU A 521 -27.60 6.45 -10.82
N GLN A 522 -27.33 5.36 -10.07
CA GLN A 522 -27.80 5.20 -8.69
C GLN A 522 -27.33 6.32 -7.76
N TYR A 523 -26.15 6.89 -8.03
CA TYR A 523 -25.53 7.91 -7.18
C TYR A 523 -25.71 9.35 -7.68
N LYS A 524 -26.31 9.57 -8.86
CA LYS A 524 -26.65 10.91 -9.38
C LYS A 524 -27.71 11.61 -8.54
N GLU A 525 -28.78 10.92 -8.16
CA GLU A 525 -29.95 11.51 -7.49
C GLU A 525 -29.70 11.87 -6.02
N GLY A 526 -28.55 11.51 -5.47
CA GLY A 526 -28.18 11.79 -4.08
C GLY A 526 -28.78 10.78 -3.09
N ARG A 527 -28.47 10.98 -1.82
CA ARG A 527 -28.83 10.06 -0.73
C ARG A 527 -29.73 10.72 0.32
N SER A 528 -30.39 9.92 1.15
CA SER A 528 -31.18 10.40 2.30
C SER A 528 -30.33 11.27 3.25
N ALA A 529 -30.95 12.27 3.90
CA ALA A 529 -30.25 13.20 4.80
C ALA A 529 -29.54 12.49 5.98
N GLY A 530 -30.15 11.46 6.56
CA GLY A 530 -29.55 10.71 7.67
C GLY A 530 -28.29 9.94 7.27
N LEU A 531 -28.28 9.32 6.07
CA LEU A 531 -27.12 8.62 5.56
C LEU A 531 -25.97 9.60 5.26
N ARG A 532 -26.30 10.81 4.76
CA ARG A 532 -25.34 11.89 4.52
C ARG A 532 -24.65 12.33 5.81
N LEU A 533 -25.40 12.55 6.89
CA LEU A 533 -24.83 13.00 8.16
C LEU A 533 -23.85 11.97 8.75
N GLY A 534 -24.23 10.69 8.77
CA GLY A 534 -23.34 9.62 9.25
C GLY A 534 -22.04 9.52 8.43
N GLN A 535 -22.12 9.66 7.10
CA GLN A 535 -20.97 9.64 6.23
C GLN A 535 -20.08 10.89 6.37
N LEU A 536 -20.67 12.08 6.60
CA LEU A 536 -19.91 13.30 6.87
C LEU A 536 -19.11 13.18 8.16
N ILE A 537 -19.70 12.61 9.21
CA ILE A 537 -18.99 12.34 10.47
C ILE A 537 -17.83 11.36 10.23
N LEU A 538 -18.06 10.27 9.49
CA LEU A 538 -17.00 9.32 9.15
C LEU A 538 -15.90 9.96 8.29
N ARG A 539 -16.23 10.88 7.39
CA ARG A 539 -15.24 11.62 6.58
C ARG A 539 -14.32 12.52 7.40
N LEU A 540 -14.76 13.03 8.56
CA LEU A 540 -13.87 13.77 9.47
C LEU A 540 -12.73 12.89 9.99
N PHE A 541 -12.93 11.57 10.01
CA PHE A 541 -11.94 10.60 10.45
C PHE A 541 -11.33 9.80 9.28
N ALA A 542 -11.56 10.23 8.05
CA ALA A 542 -11.10 9.53 6.83
C ALA A 542 -9.57 9.33 6.80
N GLU A 543 -8.84 10.30 7.37
CA GLU A 543 -7.37 10.22 7.51
C GLU A 543 -6.91 9.08 8.45
N LEU A 544 -7.77 8.63 9.35
CA LEU A 544 -7.47 7.57 10.31
C LEU A 544 -7.93 6.19 9.82
N LEU A 545 -8.73 6.14 8.77
CA LEU A 545 -9.31 4.94 8.20
C LEU A 545 -8.46 4.37 7.08
#